data_7d29a506baefde88da7ee8020b6008de
#
_entry.id   7d29a506baefde88da7ee8020b6008de
#
_cell.length_a   1.000
_cell.length_b   1.000
_cell.length_c   1.000
_cell.angle_alpha   90.00
_cell.angle_beta   90.00
_cell.angle_gamma   90.00
#
_symmetry.space_group_name_H-M   'P 1'
#
loop_
_entity.id
_entity.type
_entity.pdbx_description
1 polymer ?
#
loop_
_entity_poly.entity_id
_entity_poly.type
_entity_poly.pdbx_seq_one_letter_code
_entity_poly.pdbx_strand_id
1 'polypeptide(L)'
;MSLNPQAVTEALKSVIDPNTGKDFVSTKQLKNLKIEGGDVSFDVELGYPAKSQIPALRKALIAAARSVPGVDNVSANLGTKIIAHAVQRGVQLLPNVKNIVAVASGKGGVGKSTTAVNLALALAAEGAAVGILDADIYGPSQPMMMGIEGRPESADGKTMEPLENYGVQVISIGFLIEPDNPMIWRGPMATQALEQLLRQTNWSNLDYLIIDMPPGTGDIQLTLSQRVPLTGAVIVTTPQDIALLDARKGIKMFEKVGVPILGIVENMAVHVCEKCGHVEHIFGEEGGKRMAAEYQMDYLGALPLNLSIRVQADAGRPTVVSDPDGEIAGLYKSVARQVAVKIAQRAKDFSSKFPTISISKNT
;
A
#
# COMPACT_ATOMS: atom_id res chain seq x y z
N MET A 1 -16.89 13.32 -43.33
CA MET A 1 -17.80 13.42 -42.16
C MET A 1 -16.95 13.77 -40.95
N SER A 2 -17.34 14.79 -40.21
CA SER A 2 -16.61 15.10 -38.98
C SER A 2 -16.83 13.96 -37.96
N LEU A 3 -15.76 13.46 -37.38
CA LEU A 3 -15.78 12.41 -36.38
C LEU A 3 -16.63 12.89 -35.18
N ASN A 4 -17.53 12.05 -34.69
CA ASN A 4 -18.39 12.40 -33.56
C ASN A 4 -17.65 12.14 -32.24
N PRO A 5 -17.31 13.18 -31.41
CA PRO A 5 -16.65 13.00 -30.14
C PRO A 5 -17.39 12.08 -29.17
N GLN A 6 -18.73 12.05 -29.25
CA GLN A 6 -19.54 11.18 -28.40
C GLN A 6 -19.33 9.70 -28.78
N ALA A 7 -19.20 9.36 -30.07
CA ALA A 7 -18.94 7.99 -30.49
C ALA A 7 -17.57 7.47 -29.95
N VAL A 8 -16.54 8.31 -30.00
CA VAL A 8 -15.21 7.97 -29.42
C VAL A 8 -15.32 7.78 -27.91
N THR A 9 -16.03 8.67 -27.21
CA THR A 9 -16.21 8.58 -25.77
C THR A 9 -16.95 7.31 -25.36
N GLU A 10 -18.02 6.92 -26.09
CA GLU A 10 -18.77 5.69 -25.83
C GLU A 10 -17.91 4.44 -26.12
N ALA A 11 -17.10 4.45 -27.19
CA ALA A 11 -16.16 3.37 -27.45
C ALA A 11 -15.13 3.21 -26.31
N LEU A 12 -14.60 4.31 -25.76
CA LEU A 12 -13.66 4.28 -24.65
C LEU A 12 -14.30 3.77 -23.33
N LYS A 13 -15.60 3.93 -23.13
CA LYS A 13 -16.32 3.35 -21.97
C LYS A 13 -16.37 1.82 -21.98
N SER A 14 -16.17 1.18 -23.14
CA SER A 14 -16.10 -0.28 -23.21
C SER A 14 -14.86 -0.86 -22.56
N VAL A 15 -13.83 -0.05 -22.31
CA VAL A 15 -12.59 -0.47 -21.66
C VAL A 15 -12.73 -0.31 -20.15
N ILE A 16 -12.82 -1.45 -19.47
CA ILE A 16 -12.96 -1.50 -18.01
C ILE A 16 -11.59 -1.64 -17.37
N ASP A 17 -11.31 -0.80 -16.38
CA ASP A 17 -10.14 -0.92 -15.53
C ASP A 17 -10.26 -2.16 -14.64
N PRO A 18 -9.35 -3.15 -14.74
CA PRO A 18 -9.43 -4.40 -14.00
C PRO A 18 -9.30 -4.23 -12.49
N ASN A 19 -8.74 -3.10 -12.01
CA ASN A 19 -8.53 -2.86 -10.59
C ASN A 19 -9.74 -2.16 -9.93
N THR A 20 -10.51 -1.38 -10.70
CA THR A 20 -11.67 -0.63 -10.17
C THR A 20 -13.00 -1.23 -10.60
N GLY A 21 -13.03 -2.07 -11.66
CA GLY A 21 -14.24 -2.57 -12.27
C GLY A 21 -15.08 -1.51 -12.99
N LYS A 22 -14.52 -0.31 -13.24
CA LYS A 22 -15.20 0.84 -13.85
C LYS A 22 -14.44 1.32 -15.08
N ASP A 23 -15.14 1.99 -16.00
CA ASP A 23 -14.50 2.62 -17.14
C ASP A 23 -13.79 3.93 -16.78
N PHE A 24 -12.83 4.34 -17.63
CA PHE A 24 -12.01 5.53 -17.40
C PHE A 24 -12.73 6.85 -17.66
N VAL A 25 -13.84 6.83 -18.39
CA VAL A 25 -14.68 8.01 -18.69
C VAL A 25 -15.55 8.34 -17.49
N SER A 26 -16.32 7.36 -16.99
CA SER A 26 -17.22 7.52 -15.84
C SER A 26 -16.46 7.89 -14.56
N THR A 27 -15.24 7.38 -14.40
CA THR A 27 -14.35 7.71 -13.27
C THR A 27 -13.61 9.05 -13.44
N LYS A 28 -13.82 9.75 -14.57
CA LYS A 28 -13.16 11.04 -14.88
C LYS A 28 -11.63 10.95 -14.96
N GLN A 29 -11.10 9.76 -15.22
CA GLN A 29 -9.67 9.52 -15.43
C GLN A 29 -9.23 9.87 -16.86
N LEU A 30 -10.17 9.80 -17.84
CA LEU A 30 -9.96 10.29 -19.21
C LEU A 30 -9.86 11.82 -19.18
N LYS A 31 -8.80 12.36 -19.79
CA LYS A 31 -8.49 13.78 -19.87
C LYS A 31 -8.12 14.17 -21.31
N ASN A 32 -8.20 15.46 -21.59
CA ASN A 32 -7.62 16.07 -22.80
C ASN A 32 -7.99 15.36 -24.11
N LEU A 33 -9.21 14.83 -24.23
CA LEU A 33 -9.67 14.22 -25.48
C LEU A 33 -9.73 15.30 -26.57
N LYS A 34 -8.94 15.11 -27.64
CA LYS A 34 -8.89 15.96 -28.83
C LYS A 34 -9.14 15.11 -30.07
N ILE A 35 -9.85 15.69 -31.02
CA ILE A 35 -10.16 15.08 -32.31
C ILE A 35 -9.87 16.10 -33.39
N GLU A 36 -8.94 15.79 -34.27
CA GLU A 36 -8.52 16.65 -35.38
C GLU A 36 -8.57 15.82 -36.68
N GLY A 37 -9.61 16.02 -37.46
CA GLY A 37 -9.88 15.16 -38.64
C GLY A 37 -10.13 13.71 -38.22
N GLY A 38 -9.29 12.78 -38.67
CA GLY A 38 -9.31 11.36 -38.28
C GLY A 38 -8.39 11.02 -37.09
N ASP A 39 -7.66 12.01 -36.57
CA ASP A 39 -6.69 11.80 -35.48
C ASP A 39 -7.35 12.03 -34.12
N VAL A 40 -7.18 11.05 -33.22
CA VAL A 40 -7.70 11.10 -31.85
C VAL A 40 -6.54 11.04 -30.86
N SER A 41 -6.50 11.98 -29.93
CA SER A 41 -5.53 11.96 -28.81
C SER A 41 -6.20 12.15 -27.48
N PHE A 42 -5.71 11.47 -26.44
CA PHE A 42 -6.22 11.59 -25.08
C PHE A 42 -5.20 11.14 -24.04
N ASP A 43 -5.41 11.60 -22.81
CA ASP A 43 -4.67 11.17 -21.63
C ASP A 43 -5.56 10.35 -20.71
N VAL A 44 -4.96 9.39 -19.99
CA VAL A 44 -5.60 8.69 -18.87
C VAL A 44 -4.72 8.85 -17.64
N GLU A 45 -5.28 9.47 -16.59
CA GLU A 45 -4.58 9.74 -15.33
C GLU A 45 -5.09 8.78 -14.26
N LEU A 46 -4.27 7.77 -13.92
CA LEU A 46 -4.57 6.80 -12.88
C LEU A 46 -4.25 7.39 -11.50
N GLY A 47 -5.17 7.28 -10.53
CA GLY A 47 -4.97 7.70 -9.15
C GLY A 47 -4.17 6.72 -8.30
N TYR A 48 -3.67 5.63 -8.87
CA TYR A 48 -2.95 4.54 -8.21
C TYR A 48 -1.82 4.01 -9.12
N PRO A 49 -0.75 3.41 -8.55
CA PRO A 49 0.37 2.89 -9.33
C PRO A 49 -0.03 1.58 -10.04
N ALA A 50 0.24 1.50 -11.34
CA ALA A 50 -0.10 0.34 -12.17
C ALA A 50 0.85 0.22 -13.38
N LYS A 51 2.13 0.50 -13.18
CA LYS A 51 3.16 0.51 -14.24
C LYS A 51 3.14 -0.76 -15.09
N SER A 52 2.98 -1.92 -14.46
CA SER A 52 2.96 -3.22 -15.14
C SER A 52 1.74 -3.39 -16.08
N GLN A 53 0.61 -2.70 -15.81
CA GLN A 53 -0.62 -2.82 -16.56
C GLN A 53 -0.78 -1.74 -17.65
N ILE A 54 -0.03 -0.64 -17.58
CA ILE A 54 -0.12 0.47 -18.52
C ILE A 54 -0.03 0.02 -19.99
N PRO A 55 0.90 -0.88 -20.41
CA PRO A 55 0.97 -1.30 -21.81
C PRO A 55 -0.30 -1.98 -22.30
N ALA A 56 -0.88 -2.87 -21.50
CA ALA A 56 -2.10 -3.60 -21.87
C ALA A 56 -3.32 -2.66 -21.91
N LEU A 57 -3.46 -1.77 -20.92
CA LEU A 57 -4.52 -0.76 -20.88
C LEU A 57 -4.44 0.20 -22.05
N ARG A 58 -3.24 0.69 -22.38
CA ARG A 58 -3.01 1.55 -23.54
C ARG A 58 -3.44 0.86 -24.84
N LYS A 59 -3.03 -0.39 -25.03
CA LYS A 59 -3.42 -1.18 -26.20
C LYS A 59 -4.94 -1.32 -26.32
N ALA A 60 -5.64 -1.63 -25.23
CA ALA A 60 -7.08 -1.77 -25.20
C ALA A 60 -7.80 -0.46 -25.54
N LEU A 61 -7.36 0.66 -24.95
CA LEU A 61 -7.93 1.98 -25.19
C LEU A 61 -7.72 2.44 -26.65
N ILE A 62 -6.54 2.22 -27.22
CA ILE A 62 -6.25 2.51 -28.62
C ILE A 62 -7.15 1.67 -29.53
N ALA A 63 -7.30 0.37 -29.24
CA ALA A 63 -8.16 -0.51 -30.04
C ALA A 63 -9.63 -0.06 -29.99
N ALA A 64 -10.12 0.31 -28.80
CA ALA A 64 -11.49 0.82 -28.64
C ALA A 64 -11.73 2.12 -29.44
N ALA A 65 -10.81 3.08 -29.36
CA ALA A 65 -10.93 4.32 -30.12
C ALA A 65 -10.87 4.07 -31.64
N ARG A 66 -10.00 3.17 -32.12
CA ARG A 66 -9.88 2.80 -33.55
C ARG A 66 -11.08 2.07 -34.10
N SER A 67 -11.93 1.47 -33.26
CA SER A 67 -13.17 0.81 -33.74
C SER A 67 -14.23 1.79 -34.21
N VAL A 68 -14.08 3.09 -33.96
CA VAL A 68 -15.01 4.12 -34.38
C VAL A 68 -14.76 4.47 -35.87
N PRO A 69 -15.77 4.40 -36.74
CA PRO A 69 -15.59 4.74 -38.13
C PRO A 69 -15.08 6.16 -38.34
N GLY A 70 -14.04 6.33 -39.18
CA GLY A 70 -13.40 7.62 -39.47
C GLY A 70 -12.24 7.97 -38.53
N VAL A 71 -11.87 7.09 -37.60
CA VAL A 71 -10.64 7.22 -36.80
C VAL A 71 -9.49 6.60 -37.59
N ASP A 72 -8.46 7.40 -37.89
CA ASP A 72 -7.26 6.99 -38.61
C ASP A 72 -6.11 6.70 -37.65
N ASN A 73 -5.76 7.67 -36.80
CA ASN A 73 -4.69 7.53 -35.81
C ASN A 73 -5.17 7.78 -34.40
N VAL A 74 -4.60 7.03 -33.44
CA VAL A 74 -4.89 7.21 -32.01
C VAL A 74 -3.60 7.33 -31.22
N SER A 75 -3.50 8.40 -30.44
CA SER A 75 -2.46 8.61 -29.44
C SER A 75 -3.05 8.59 -28.04
N ALA A 76 -2.65 7.63 -27.20
CA ALA A 76 -3.08 7.51 -25.82
C ALA A 76 -1.88 7.60 -24.89
N ASN A 77 -1.88 8.60 -24.01
CA ASN A 77 -0.89 8.75 -22.95
C ASN A 77 -1.50 8.32 -21.60
N LEU A 78 -0.88 7.32 -20.96
CA LEU A 78 -1.32 6.81 -19.66
C LEU A 78 -0.25 7.14 -18.62
N GLY A 79 -0.69 7.82 -17.56
CA GLY A 79 0.18 8.22 -16.44
C GLY A 79 -0.45 7.96 -15.09
N THR A 80 0.36 8.04 -14.06
CA THR A 80 -0.06 7.90 -12.66
C THR A 80 0.09 9.22 -11.94
N LYS A 81 -0.93 9.60 -11.14
CA LYS A 81 -0.89 10.79 -10.30
C LYS A 81 -1.48 10.48 -8.93
N ILE A 82 -0.59 10.12 -8.01
CA ILE A 82 -0.96 9.83 -6.63
C ILE A 82 -1.03 11.15 -5.86
N ILE A 83 -2.14 11.35 -5.15
CA ILE A 83 -2.42 12.52 -4.32
C ILE A 83 -2.55 12.14 -2.86
N ALA A 84 -2.45 13.11 -1.97
CA ALA A 84 -2.73 12.91 -0.54
C ALA A 84 -4.24 12.75 -0.29
N HIS A 85 -4.57 11.85 0.63
CA HIS A 85 -5.94 11.58 1.04
C HIS A 85 -6.16 11.89 2.51
N ALA A 86 -7.41 12.10 2.89
CA ALA A 86 -7.79 12.48 4.24
C ALA A 86 -7.40 11.39 5.26
N VAL A 87 -6.92 11.85 6.41
CA VAL A 87 -6.57 11.06 7.59
C VAL A 87 -7.51 11.38 8.76
N GLN A 88 -7.27 10.80 9.92
CA GLN A 88 -8.04 11.13 11.15
C GLN A 88 -7.95 12.63 11.48
N ARG A 89 -9.02 13.17 12.06
CA ARG A 89 -9.03 14.57 12.49
C ARG A 89 -8.10 14.80 13.70
N GLY A 90 -7.41 15.95 13.71
CA GLY A 90 -6.56 16.37 14.83
C GLY A 90 -5.20 15.72 14.89
N VAL A 91 -4.81 14.94 13.90
CA VAL A 91 -3.47 14.36 13.79
C VAL A 91 -2.59 15.23 12.90
N GLN A 92 -1.36 15.51 13.34
CA GLN A 92 -0.41 16.29 12.57
C GLN A 92 0.07 15.48 11.35
N LEU A 93 -0.08 16.05 10.15
CA LEU A 93 0.40 15.46 8.91
C LEU A 93 1.93 15.33 8.89
N LEU A 94 2.41 14.39 8.11
CA LEU A 94 3.84 14.18 7.88
C LEU A 94 4.23 14.87 6.58
N PRO A 95 5.15 15.85 6.59
CA PRO A 95 5.64 16.47 5.37
C PRO A 95 6.23 15.45 4.40
N ASN A 96 6.10 15.71 3.10
CA ASN A 96 6.65 14.86 2.03
C ASN A 96 6.13 13.43 1.97
N VAL A 97 5.06 13.08 2.69
CA VAL A 97 4.38 11.78 2.63
C VAL A 97 2.91 11.97 2.29
N LYS A 98 2.47 11.43 1.16
CA LYS A 98 1.10 11.62 0.69
C LYS A 98 0.10 10.70 1.41
N ASN A 99 0.44 9.42 1.56
CA ASN A 99 -0.46 8.42 2.14
C ASN A 99 0.31 7.50 3.09
N ILE A 100 -0.25 7.22 4.26
CA ILE A 100 0.36 6.34 5.25
C ILE A 100 -0.56 5.14 5.47
N VAL A 101 -0.03 3.94 5.28
CA VAL A 101 -0.76 2.68 5.38
C VAL A 101 -0.20 1.85 6.52
N ALA A 102 -1.01 1.56 7.53
CA ALA A 102 -0.67 0.61 8.57
C ALA A 102 -0.87 -0.83 8.07
N VAL A 103 0.11 -1.69 8.24
CA VAL A 103 -0.03 -3.14 8.08
C VAL A 103 -0.06 -3.74 9.49
N ALA A 104 -1.19 -4.28 9.86
CA ALA A 104 -1.46 -4.72 11.22
C ALA A 104 -1.98 -6.16 11.27
N SER A 105 -1.81 -6.80 12.41
CA SER A 105 -2.35 -8.13 12.68
C SER A 105 -2.82 -8.25 14.13
N GLY A 106 -3.82 -9.08 14.37
CA GLY A 106 -4.34 -9.35 15.71
C GLY A 106 -3.37 -10.14 16.59
N LYS A 107 -2.44 -10.89 16.01
CA LYS A 107 -1.42 -11.69 16.73
C LYS A 107 -0.12 -11.78 15.95
N GLY A 108 0.96 -12.21 16.62
CA GLY A 108 2.24 -12.53 15.99
C GLY A 108 2.20 -13.82 15.14
N GLY A 109 3.16 -13.96 14.22
CA GLY A 109 3.35 -15.18 13.44
C GLY A 109 2.44 -15.35 12.21
N VAL A 110 1.57 -14.39 11.89
CA VAL A 110 0.70 -14.44 10.69
C VAL A 110 1.37 -13.94 9.41
N GLY A 111 2.65 -13.54 9.47
CA GLY A 111 3.39 -13.02 8.32
C GLY A 111 3.14 -11.54 8.01
N LYS A 112 2.77 -10.74 9.01
CA LYS A 112 2.55 -9.29 8.90
C LYS A 112 3.72 -8.56 8.26
N SER A 113 4.94 -8.71 8.81
CA SER A 113 6.14 -8.01 8.36
C SER A 113 6.58 -8.44 6.96
N THR A 114 6.45 -9.74 6.64
CA THR A 114 6.69 -10.25 5.29
C THR A 114 5.68 -9.68 4.29
N THR A 115 4.42 -9.53 4.70
CA THR A 115 3.41 -8.88 3.86
C THR A 115 3.71 -7.38 3.71
N ALA A 116 4.12 -6.69 4.78
CA ALA A 116 4.45 -5.27 4.75
C ALA A 116 5.60 -4.95 3.79
N VAL A 117 6.70 -5.72 3.86
CA VAL A 117 7.85 -5.50 2.97
C VAL A 117 7.51 -5.78 1.50
N ASN A 118 6.81 -6.89 1.21
CA ASN A 118 6.43 -7.20 -0.16
C ASN A 118 5.34 -6.25 -0.71
N LEU A 119 4.44 -5.74 0.14
CA LEU A 119 3.48 -4.69 -0.24
C LEU A 119 4.21 -3.39 -0.64
N ALA A 120 5.19 -2.96 0.14
CA ALA A 120 5.98 -1.77 -0.16
C ALA A 120 6.77 -1.94 -1.47
N LEU A 121 7.46 -3.06 -1.64
CA LEU A 121 8.21 -3.38 -2.85
C LEU A 121 7.30 -3.52 -4.08
N ALA A 122 6.09 -4.07 -3.91
CA ALA A 122 5.11 -4.18 -4.98
C ALA A 122 4.58 -2.81 -5.43
N LEU A 123 4.30 -1.89 -4.49
CA LEU A 123 3.95 -0.50 -4.81
C LEU A 123 5.08 0.21 -5.55
N ALA A 124 6.33 0.02 -5.12
CA ALA A 124 7.51 0.58 -5.79
C ALA A 124 7.69 -0.01 -7.20
N ALA A 125 7.54 -1.32 -7.37
CA ALA A 125 7.58 -1.98 -8.68
C ALA A 125 6.50 -1.46 -9.63
N GLU A 126 5.33 -1.09 -9.11
CA GLU A 126 4.24 -0.46 -9.87
C GLU A 126 4.44 1.05 -10.10
N GLY A 127 5.57 1.62 -9.65
CA GLY A 127 6.01 2.99 -9.99
C GLY A 127 5.70 4.05 -8.95
N ALA A 128 5.38 3.70 -7.72
CA ALA A 128 5.22 4.65 -6.62
C ALA A 128 6.55 4.91 -5.89
N ALA A 129 6.69 6.09 -5.30
CA ALA A 129 7.73 6.39 -4.31
C ALA A 129 7.29 5.88 -2.94
N VAL A 130 8.06 4.96 -2.33
CA VAL A 130 7.62 4.21 -1.16
C VAL A 130 8.66 4.23 -0.04
N GLY A 131 8.17 4.31 1.21
CA GLY A 131 8.96 4.11 2.40
C GLY A 131 8.37 3.03 3.32
N ILE A 132 9.21 2.47 4.20
CA ILE A 132 8.83 1.55 5.26
C ILE A 132 9.29 2.12 6.61
N LEU A 133 8.36 2.19 7.56
CA LEU A 133 8.67 2.34 8.98
C LEU A 133 8.44 0.99 9.67
N ASP A 134 9.49 0.39 10.18
CA ASP A 134 9.40 -0.75 11.07
C ASP A 134 9.03 -0.26 12.48
N ALA A 135 7.79 -0.46 12.85
CA ALA A 135 7.26 -0.07 14.15
C ALA A 135 7.18 -1.24 15.15
N ASP A 136 7.65 -2.43 14.78
CA ASP A 136 7.74 -3.58 15.69
C ASP A 136 9.00 -3.48 16.55
N ILE A 137 8.92 -2.66 17.61
CA ILE A 137 10.07 -2.31 18.46
C ILE A 137 10.64 -3.50 19.25
N TYR A 138 9.83 -4.54 19.44
CA TYR A 138 10.23 -5.74 20.17
C TYR A 138 10.91 -6.79 19.31
N GLY A 139 10.62 -6.79 18.00
CA GLY A 139 11.16 -7.75 17.05
C GLY A 139 11.34 -7.10 15.68
N PRO A 140 12.19 -6.06 15.58
CA PRO A 140 12.40 -5.37 14.31
C PRO A 140 12.95 -6.34 13.27
N SER A 141 12.29 -6.43 12.13
CA SER A 141 12.60 -7.42 11.10
C SER A 141 12.89 -6.82 9.73
N GLN A 142 12.49 -5.57 9.50
CA GLN A 142 12.64 -4.94 8.19
C GLN A 142 14.11 -4.75 7.76
N PRO A 143 15.09 -4.44 8.64
CA PRO A 143 16.50 -4.40 8.25
C PRO A 143 16.96 -5.71 7.58
N MET A 144 16.70 -6.84 8.24
CA MET A 144 17.06 -8.16 7.72
C MET A 144 16.32 -8.47 6.41
N MET A 145 15.00 -8.29 6.37
CA MET A 145 14.19 -8.59 5.18
C MET A 145 14.54 -7.73 3.98
N MET A 146 14.97 -6.49 4.21
CA MET A 146 15.39 -5.58 3.15
C MET A 146 16.89 -5.70 2.80
N GLY A 147 17.63 -6.55 3.51
CA GLY A 147 19.07 -6.71 3.29
C GLY A 147 19.83 -5.41 3.52
N ILE A 148 19.45 -4.64 4.53
CA ILE A 148 20.06 -3.35 4.86
C ILE A 148 20.86 -3.49 6.15
N GLU A 149 22.13 -3.07 6.09
CA GLU A 149 23.04 -2.97 7.22
C GLU A 149 23.46 -1.52 7.42
N GLY A 150 23.95 -1.20 8.60
CA GLY A 150 24.45 0.13 8.95
C GLY A 150 23.50 0.95 9.82
N ARG A 151 23.83 2.21 10.03
CA ARG A 151 23.08 3.15 10.85
C ARG A 151 22.65 4.35 10.01
N PRO A 152 21.45 4.92 10.25
CA PRO A 152 21.01 6.16 9.63
C PRO A 152 21.99 7.30 9.96
N GLU A 153 22.33 8.09 8.94
CA GLU A 153 23.13 9.29 9.13
C GLU A 153 22.27 10.45 9.63
N SER A 154 22.89 11.39 10.33
CA SER A 154 22.26 12.62 10.80
C SER A 154 23.18 13.80 10.53
N ALA A 155 22.80 14.68 9.62
CA ALA A 155 23.59 15.86 9.29
C ALA A 155 23.46 16.98 10.34
N ASP A 156 22.33 17.07 11.02
CA ASP A 156 21.99 18.15 11.96
C ASP A 156 21.93 17.68 13.43
N GLY A 157 22.16 16.39 13.68
CA GLY A 157 22.02 15.77 15.00
C GLY A 157 20.57 15.68 15.52
N LYS A 158 19.57 16.02 14.70
CA LYS A 158 18.15 16.04 15.08
C LYS A 158 17.28 15.18 14.17
N THR A 159 17.63 15.12 12.88
CA THR A 159 16.91 14.33 11.89
C THR A 159 17.80 13.19 11.38
N MET A 160 17.19 12.16 10.82
CA MET A 160 17.86 10.98 10.30
C MET A 160 17.54 10.80 8.83
N GLU A 161 18.56 10.46 8.05
CA GLU A 161 18.34 10.03 6.65
C GLU A 161 17.87 8.57 6.65
N PRO A 162 16.76 8.23 5.98
CA PRO A 162 16.36 6.83 5.86
C PRO A 162 17.41 6.05 5.07
N LEU A 163 17.62 4.80 5.44
CA LEU A 163 18.40 3.89 4.61
C LEU A 163 17.57 3.46 3.40
N GLU A 164 18.21 3.00 2.33
CA GLU A 164 17.50 2.67 1.11
C GLU A 164 18.02 1.35 0.52
N ASN A 165 17.10 0.49 0.10
CA ASN A 165 17.39 -0.64 -0.77
C ASN A 165 16.19 -0.89 -1.70
N TYR A 166 16.44 -1.41 -2.89
CA TYR A 166 15.43 -1.71 -3.92
C TYR A 166 14.53 -0.51 -4.27
N GLY A 167 15.02 0.73 -4.11
CA GLY A 167 14.27 1.96 -4.35
C GLY A 167 13.19 2.26 -3.30
N VAL A 168 13.31 1.69 -2.09
CA VAL A 168 12.41 1.92 -0.96
C VAL A 168 13.21 2.50 0.21
N GLN A 169 12.73 3.60 0.78
CA GLN A 169 13.29 4.23 1.98
C GLN A 169 12.87 3.45 3.22
N VAL A 170 13.80 3.14 4.11
CA VAL A 170 13.53 2.30 5.29
C VAL A 170 14.08 2.93 6.54
N ILE A 171 13.29 2.98 7.58
CA ILE A 171 13.72 3.28 8.94
C ILE A 171 13.21 2.21 9.91
N SER A 172 14.04 1.80 10.85
CA SER A 172 13.72 0.82 11.88
C SER A 172 14.50 1.15 13.15
N ILE A 173 13.91 0.85 14.29
CA ILE A 173 14.63 0.87 15.54
C ILE A 173 15.82 -0.13 15.52
N GLY A 174 15.70 -1.19 14.73
CA GLY A 174 16.76 -2.18 14.54
C GLY A 174 18.07 -1.63 13.99
N PHE A 175 18.06 -0.47 13.33
CA PHE A 175 19.29 0.20 12.91
C PHE A 175 19.99 0.98 14.04
N LEU A 176 19.29 1.26 15.13
CA LEU A 176 19.77 2.13 16.23
C LEU A 176 20.19 1.36 17.48
N ILE A 177 19.70 0.13 17.62
CA ILE A 177 20.03 -0.74 18.77
C ILE A 177 21.05 -1.80 18.38
N GLU A 178 21.89 -2.19 19.32
CA GLU A 178 22.81 -3.30 19.12
C GLU A 178 22.08 -4.63 19.40
N PRO A 179 22.20 -5.64 18.53
CA PRO A 179 21.50 -6.92 18.70
C PRO A 179 21.78 -7.60 20.04
N ASP A 180 23.01 -7.46 20.55
CA ASP A 180 23.47 -8.10 21.77
C ASP A 180 23.15 -7.29 23.04
N ASN A 181 22.57 -6.10 22.91
CA ASN A 181 22.25 -5.23 24.05
C ASN A 181 20.74 -4.93 24.08
N PRO A 182 19.89 -5.86 24.53
CA PRO A 182 18.46 -5.71 24.52
C PRO A 182 18.01 -4.58 25.44
N MET A 183 17.40 -3.56 24.85
CA MET A 183 16.76 -2.49 25.62
C MET A 183 15.41 -2.98 26.17
N ILE A 184 15.15 -2.71 27.44
CA ILE A 184 13.86 -2.98 28.06
C ILE A 184 12.91 -1.84 27.71
N TRP A 185 12.12 -2.03 26.66
CA TRP A 185 11.10 -1.07 26.24
C TRP A 185 9.87 -1.13 27.11
N ARG A 186 9.52 -0.03 27.76
CA ARG A 186 8.19 0.16 28.38
C ARG A 186 7.26 0.88 27.40
N GLY A 187 5.97 0.58 27.43
CA GLY A 187 4.99 1.09 26.48
C GLY A 187 5.13 2.58 26.11
N PRO A 188 5.17 3.51 27.08
CA PRO A 188 5.33 4.94 26.78
C PRO A 188 6.66 5.28 26.08
N MET A 189 7.77 4.63 26.48
CA MET A 189 9.07 4.84 25.84
C MET A 189 9.10 4.31 24.42
N ALA A 190 8.52 3.12 24.19
CA ALA A 190 8.40 2.52 22.87
C ALA A 190 7.59 3.43 21.92
N THR A 191 6.45 3.93 22.38
CA THR A 191 5.62 4.84 21.57
C THR A 191 6.35 6.14 21.23
N GLN A 192 7.06 6.73 22.19
CA GLN A 192 7.83 7.96 21.97
C GLN A 192 8.96 7.72 20.95
N ALA A 193 9.70 6.61 21.06
CA ALA A 193 10.77 6.27 20.13
C ALA A 193 10.21 6.09 18.69
N LEU A 194 9.09 5.40 18.55
CA LEU A 194 8.45 5.21 17.24
C LEU A 194 7.93 6.52 16.65
N GLU A 195 7.38 7.42 17.47
CA GLU A 195 6.98 8.76 17.02
C GLU A 195 8.18 9.61 16.58
N GLN A 196 9.32 9.50 17.29
CA GLN A 196 10.57 10.12 16.86
C GLN A 196 11.08 9.55 15.53
N LEU A 197 11.11 8.23 15.36
CA LEU A 197 11.49 7.59 14.10
C LEU A 197 10.61 8.07 12.95
N LEU A 198 9.31 8.16 13.17
CA LEU A 198 8.38 8.63 12.14
C LEU A 198 8.64 10.09 11.74
N ARG A 199 8.80 10.99 12.74
CA ARG A 199 8.81 12.44 12.52
C ARG A 199 10.19 13.03 12.28
N GLN A 200 11.25 12.39 12.80
CA GLN A 200 12.63 12.84 12.65
C GLN A 200 13.34 12.18 11.46
N THR A 201 12.69 11.32 10.73
CA THR A 201 13.21 10.79 9.47
C THR A 201 12.91 11.76 8.33
N ASN A 202 13.95 12.07 7.55
CA ASN A 202 13.87 12.93 6.36
C ASN A 202 13.28 12.18 5.16
N TRP A 203 11.98 11.83 5.26
CA TRP A 203 11.28 11.21 4.14
C TRP A 203 11.27 12.12 2.92
N SER A 204 11.61 11.61 1.74
CA SER A 204 11.63 12.41 0.53
C SER A 204 10.54 12.00 -0.48
N ASN A 205 9.51 12.86 -0.59
CA ASN A 205 8.46 12.81 -1.61
C ASN A 205 7.77 11.44 -1.78
N LEU A 206 7.40 10.79 -0.67
CA LEU A 206 6.75 9.51 -0.70
C LEU A 206 5.30 9.60 -1.17
N ASP A 207 4.91 8.70 -2.06
CA ASP A 207 3.52 8.43 -2.40
C ASP A 207 2.84 7.61 -1.30
N TYR A 208 3.58 6.62 -0.76
CA TYR A 208 3.13 5.75 0.32
C TYR A 208 4.23 5.51 1.35
N LEU A 209 3.87 5.60 2.62
CA LEU A 209 4.67 5.10 3.74
C LEU A 209 3.95 3.90 4.33
N ILE A 210 4.56 2.74 4.29
CA ILE A 210 4.06 1.51 4.89
C ILE A 210 4.58 1.41 6.30
N ILE A 211 3.68 1.29 7.27
CA ILE A 211 4.05 1.07 8.67
C ILE A 211 3.82 -0.39 9.03
N ASP A 212 4.90 -1.09 9.29
CA ASP A 212 4.86 -2.44 9.86
C ASP A 212 4.57 -2.34 11.36
N MET A 213 3.29 -2.50 11.74
CA MET A 213 2.81 -2.28 13.12
C MET A 213 3.29 -3.39 14.07
N PRO A 214 3.42 -3.12 15.38
CA PRO A 214 3.61 -4.20 16.36
C PRO A 214 2.47 -5.21 16.27
N PRO A 215 2.69 -6.49 16.57
CA PRO A 215 1.62 -7.49 16.60
C PRO A 215 0.64 -7.27 17.76
N GLY A 216 -0.60 -7.73 17.60
CA GLY A 216 -1.63 -7.69 18.64
C GLY A 216 -2.48 -6.43 18.60
N THR A 217 -3.15 -6.13 19.72
CA THR A 217 -4.09 -4.99 19.89
C THR A 217 -3.79 -4.22 21.18
N GLY A 218 -2.53 -4.24 21.61
CA GLY A 218 -2.10 -3.61 22.86
C GLY A 218 -1.97 -2.08 22.77
N ASP A 219 -1.59 -1.48 23.91
CA ASP A 219 -1.53 -0.01 24.08
C ASP A 219 -0.61 0.68 23.08
N ILE A 220 0.50 0.05 22.68
CA ILE A 220 1.45 0.63 21.71
C ILE A 220 0.77 0.76 20.37
N GLN A 221 0.12 -0.30 19.88
CA GLN A 221 -0.58 -0.29 18.59
C GLN A 221 -1.73 0.72 18.61
N LEU A 222 -2.51 0.76 19.68
CA LEU A 222 -3.58 1.74 19.86
C LEU A 222 -3.06 3.18 19.83
N THR A 223 -2.00 3.46 20.62
CA THR A 223 -1.42 4.81 20.71
C THR A 223 -0.81 5.25 19.38
N LEU A 224 -0.10 4.38 18.68
CA LEU A 224 0.43 4.67 17.34
C LEU A 224 -0.71 4.98 16.37
N SER A 225 -1.77 4.17 16.37
CA SER A 225 -2.92 4.38 15.50
C SER A 225 -3.66 5.70 15.77
N GLN A 226 -3.55 6.26 16.99
CA GLN A 226 -4.11 7.57 17.34
C GLN A 226 -3.22 8.74 16.96
N ARG A 227 -1.89 8.56 16.93
CA ARG A 227 -0.92 9.64 16.75
C ARG A 227 -0.36 9.76 15.33
N VAL A 228 -0.36 8.65 14.60
CA VAL A 228 0.12 8.61 13.21
C VAL A 228 -1.02 8.99 12.26
N PRO A 229 -0.78 9.87 11.27
CA PRO A 229 -1.80 10.28 10.29
C PRO A 229 -2.07 9.17 9.27
N LEU A 230 -2.77 8.12 9.69
CA LEU A 230 -3.04 6.95 8.86
C LEU A 230 -4.12 7.25 7.82
N THR A 231 -3.81 7.03 6.54
CA THR A 231 -4.79 7.04 5.46
C THR A 231 -5.68 5.80 5.52
N GLY A 232 -5.15 4.69 6.01
CA GLY A 232 -5.91 3.47 6.27
C GLY A 232 -5.04 2.33 6.78
N ALA A 233 -5.68 1.22 7.12
CA ALA A 233 -5.04 0.01 7.62
C ALA A 233 -5.35 -1.22 6.77
N VAL A 234 -4.37 -2.07 6.56
CA VAL A 234 -4.48 -3.42 6.00
C VAL A 234 -4.37 -4.41 7.14
N ILE A 235 -5.35 -5.31 7.26
CA ILE A 235 -5.34 -6.36 8.27
C ILE A 235 -4.81 -7.65 7.67
N VAL A 236 -3.73 -8.18 8.22
CA VAL A 236 -3.14 -9.47 7.83
C VAL A 236 -3.58 -10.53 8.82
N THR A 237 -4.13 -11.61 8.32
CA THR A 237 -4.54 -12.78 9.12
C THR A 237 -4.23 -14.07 8.39
N THR A 238 -4.37 -15.19 9.06
CA THR A 238 -4.36 -16.54 8.48
C THR A 238 -5.76 -17.15 8.60
N PRO A 239 -6.10 -18.21 7.85
CA PRO A 239 -7.46 -18.77 7.85
C PRO A 239 -7.96 -19.36 9.17
N GLN A 240 -7.06 -19.63 10.13
CA GLN A 240 -7.40 -20.27 11.41
C GLN A 240 -8.32 -19.41 12.26
N ASP A 241 -9.33 -20.03 12.90
CA ASP A 241 -10.31 -19.35 13.73
C ASP A 241 -9.67 -18.50 14.84
N ILE A 242 -8.61 -19.00 15.48
CA ILE A 242 -7.91 -18.26 16.54
C ILE A 242 -7.23 -16.98 16.02
N ALA A 243 -6.71 -17.01 14.77
CA ALA A 243 -6.14 -15.82 14.14
C ALA A 243 -7.24 -14.82 13.76
N LEU A 244 -8.38 -15.31 13.28
CA LEU A 244 -9.55 -14.52 12.94
C LEU A 244 -10.15 -13.82 14.16
N LEU A 245 -10.20 -14.50 15.32
CA LEU A 245 -10.66 -13.89 16.59
C LEU A 245 -9.81 -12.69 16.98
N ASP A 246 -8.50 -12.78 16.83
CA ASP A 246 -7.60 -11.67 17.15
C ASP A 246 -7.64 -10.58 16.05
N ALA A 247 -7.78 -10.95 14.78
CA ALA A 247 -7.98 -9.98 13.70
C ALA A 247 -9.25 -9.14 13.91
N ARG A 248 -10.35 -9.74 14.42
CA ARG A 248 -11.58 -9.00 14.79
C ARG A 248 -11.31 -7.93 15.84
N LYS A 249 -10.45 -8.20 16.84
CA LYS A 249 -10.05 -7.18 17.82
C LYS A 249 -9.28 -6.04 17.18
N GLY A 250 -8.38 -6.35 16.25
CA GLY A 250 -7.64 -5.35 15.47
C GLY A 250 -8.57 -4.45 14.65
N ILE A 251 -9.56 -5.04 13.96
CA ILE A 251 -10.59 -4.31 13.22
C ILE A 251 -11.31 -3.32 14.15
N LYS A 252 -11.81 -3.80 15.29
CA LYS A 252 -12.53 -2.95 16.26
C LYS A 252 -11.66 -1.85 16.85
N MET A 253 -10.37 -2.10 17.04
CA MET A 253 -9.41 -1.08 17.49
C MET A 253 -9.29 0.06 16.46
N PHE A 254 -9.09 -0.24 15.19
CA PHE A 254 -8.99 0.78 14.13
C PHE A 254 -10.29 1.55 13.93
N GLU A 255 -11.44 0.88 13.99
CA GLU A 255 -12.75 1.53 13.97
C GLU A 255 -12.88 2.56 15.12
N LYS A 256 -12.48 2.18 16.34
CA LYS A 256 -12.56 3.05 17.52
C LYS A 256 -11.72 4.31 17.41
N VAL A 257 -10.57 4.24 16.72
CA VAL A 257 -9.68 5.40 16.51
C VAL A 257 -9.96 6.15 15.20
N GLY A 258 -11.00 5.74 14.46
CA GLY A 258 -11.40 6.41 13.23
C GLY A 258 -10.44 6.18 12.04
N VAL A 259 -9.63 5.14 12.09
CA VAL A 259 -8.78 4.72 10.97
C VAL A 259 -9.56 3.73 10.09
N PRO A 260 -9.76 4.03 8.83
CA PRO A 260 -10.49 3.14 7.93
C PRO A 260 -9.67 1.90 7.59
N ILE A 261 -10.34 0.76 7.49
CA ILE A 261 -9.73 -0.47 7.04
C ILE A 261 -9.84 -0.52 5.51
N LEU A 262 -8.69 -0.67 4.85
CA LEU A 262 -8.60 -0.77 3.39
C LEU A 262 -8.99 -2.18 2.91
N GLY A 263 -8.82 -3.17 3.77
CA GLY A 263 -9.24 -4.54 3.54
C GLY A 263 -8.40 -5.57 4.30
N ILE A 264 -8.69 -6.83 4.03
CA ILE A 264 -8.08 -8.00 4.66
C ILE A 264 -7.22 -8.75 3.66
N VAL A 265 -6.00 -9.09 4.07
CA VAL A 265 -5.09 -10.01 3.37
C VAL A 265 -5.09 -11.32 4.14
N GLU A 266 -5.47 -12.41 3.48
CA GLU A 266 -5.38 -13.76 4.02
C GLU A 266 -4.04 -14.36 3.65
N ASN A 267 -3.11 -14.41 4.58
CA ASN A 267 -1.80 -15.01 4.38
C ASN A 267 -1.83 -16.51 4.74
N MET A 268 -0.92 -17.29 4.15
CA MET A 268 -0.83 -18.74 4.31
C MET A 268 -2.18 -19.45 3.97
N ALA A 269 -2.89 -18.90 3.00
CA ALA A 269 -4.23 -19.37 2.62
C ALA A 269 -4.20 -20.75 1.97
N VAL A 270 -3.12 -21.04 1.25
CA VAL A 270 -2.96 -22.28 0.50
C VAL A 270 -1.49 -22.68 0.44
N HIS A 271 -1.23 -23.96 0.50
CA HIS A 271 0.07 -24.57 0.18
C HIS A 271 -0.07 -25.41 -1.09
N VAL A 272 0.83 -25.19 -2.05
CA VAL A 272 0.93 -26.00 -3.25
C VAL A 272 2.22 -26.82 -3.17
N CYS A 273 2.08 -28.14 -3.17
CA CYS A 273 3.24 -29.04 -3.12
C CYS A 273 4.07 -28.91 -4.39
N GLU A 274 5.34 -28.51 -4.27
CA GLU A 274 6.25 -28.32 -5.40
C GLU A 274 6.55 -29.60 -6.19
N LYS A 275 6.34 -30.78 -5.57
CA LYS A 275 6.61 -32.07 -6.23
C LYS A 275 5.45 -32.60 -7.06
N CYS A 276 4.22 -32.41 -6.63
CA CYS A 276 3.05 -33.02 -7.28
C CYS A 276 1.93 -32.03 -7.61
N GLY A 277 2.07 -30.76 -7.24
CA GLY A 277 1.04 -29.73 -7.48
C GLY A 277 -0.21 -29.90 -6.61
N HIS A 278 -0.22 -30.82 -5.63
CA HIS A 278 -1.34 -30.97 -4.72
C HIS A 278 -1.57 -29.71 -3.90
N VAL A 279 -2.83 -29.26 -3.83
CA VAL A 279 -3.24 -28.04 -3.14
C VAL A 279 -3.80 -28.41 -1.77
N GLU A 280 -3.24 -27.83 -0.71
CA GLU A 280 -3.64 -28.06 0.66
C GLU A 280 -3.96 -26.76 1.38
N HIS A 281 -5.06 -26.74 2.12
CA HIS A 281 -5.45 -25.64 3.01
C HIS A 281 -5.02 -25.96 4.46
N ILE A 282 -3.72 -25.95 4.73
CA ILE A 282 -3.09 -26.35 6.00
C ILE A 282 -3.69 -25.63 7.20
N PHE A 283 -4.04 -24.36 7.05
CA PHE A 283 -4.57 -23.50 8.11
C PHE A 283 -6.10 -23.26 8.02
N GLY A 284 -6.79 -23.98 7.15
CA GLY A 284 -8.21 -23.79 6.85
C GLY A 284 -8.43 -23.03 5.55
N GLU A 285 -9.67 -22.91 5.15
CA GLU A 285 -10.07 -22.39 3.84
C GLU A 285 -10.93 -21.14 3.97
N GLU A 286 -10.57 -20.09 3.23
CA GLU A 286 -11.34 -18.84 3.05
C GLU A 286 -11.75 -18.13 4.37
N GLY A 287 -11.04 -18.33 5.48
CA GLY A 287 -11.36 -17.71 6.77
C GLY A 287 -11.36 -16.20 6.73
N GLY A 288 -10.33 -15.60 6.13
CA GLY A 288 -10.21 -14.15 5.94
C GLY A 288 -11.26 -13.60 4.99
N LYS A 289 -11.59 -14.34 3.94
CA LYS A 289 -12.63 -13.95 2.98
C LYS A 289 -14.04 -13.97 3.63
N ARG A 290 -14.34 -14.99 4.43
CA ARG A 290 -15.60 -15.03 5.22
C ARG A 290 -15.68 -13.87 6.21
N MET A 291 -14.57 -13.57 6.90
CA MET A 291 -14.50 -12.43 7.82
C MET A 291 -14.67 -11.09 7.09
N ALA A 292 -14.08 -10.91 5.91
CA ALA A 292 -14.28 -9.73 5.11
C ALA A 292 -15.76 -9.52 4.75
N ALA A 293 -16.45 -10.58 4.33
CA ALA A 293 -17.88 -10.54 4.05
C ALA A 293 -18.73 -10.25 5.30
N GLU A 294 -18.43 -10.85 6.45
CA GLU A 294 -19.12 -10.63 7.72
C GLU A 294 -19.04 -9.17 8.18
N TYR A 295 -17.87 -8.54 8.02
CA TYR A 295 -17.63 -7.15 8.42
C TYR A 295 -17.87 -6.14 7.29
N GLN A 296 -18.36 -6.57 6.13
CA GLN A 296 -18.57 -5.73 4.94
C GLN A 296 -17.30 -4.96 4.53
N MET A 297 -16.17 -5.64 4.61
CA MET A 297 -14.85 -5.14 4.24
C MET A 297 -14.38 -5.76 2.93
N ASP A 298 -13.41 -5.11 2.32
CA ASP A 298 -12.79 -5.63 1.12
C ASP A 298 -11.83 -6.80 1.44
N TYR A 299 -11.91 -7.85 0.64
CA TYR A 299 -10.92 -8.91 0.60
C TYR A 299 -9.86 -8.55 -0.44
N LEU A 300 -8.64 -8.26 0.02
CA LEU A 300 -7.55 -7.78 -0.85
C LEU A 300 -6.83 -8.91 -1.59
N GLY A 301 -6.95 -10.13 -1.08
CA GLY A 301 -6.39 -11.33 -1.71
C GLY A 301 -5.84 -12.35 -0.74
N ALA A 302 -5.50 -13.50 -1.30
CA ALA A 302 -4.84 -14.62 -0.63
C ALA A 302 -3.36 -14.67 -1.01
N LEU A 303 -2.51 -14.95 -0.02
CA LEU A 303 -1.09 -15.21 -0.22
C LEU A 303 -0.78 -16.65 0.18
N PRO A 304 0.06 -17.37 -0.56
CA PRO A 304 0.34 -18.76 -0.29
C PRO A 304 1.30 -18.95 0.90
N LEU A 305 1.22 -20.12 1.51
CA LEU A 305 2.28 -20.66 2.35
C LEU A 305 3.32 -21.31 1.43
N ASN A 306 4.42 -20.64 1.19
CA ASN A 306 5.47 -21.13 0.30
C ASN A 306 6.85 -20.94 0.95
N LEU A 307 7.71 -21.96 0.83
CA LEU A 307 9.05 -21.94 1.40
C LEU A 307 9.92 -20.82 0.81
N SER A 308 9.77 -20.53 -0.48
CA SER A 308 10.55 -19.49 -1.15
C SER A 308 10.34 -18.11 -0.54
N ILE A 309 9.13 -17.77 -0.09
CA ILE A 309 8.83 -16.50 0.56
C ILE A 309 9.71 -16.30 1.80
N ARG A 310 9.80 -17.33 2.64
CA ARG A 310 10.63 -17.29 3.84
C ARG A 310 12.12 -17.22 3.49
N VAL A 311 12.60 -18.13 2.64
CA VAL A 311 14.04 -18.21 2.28
C VAL A 311 14.51 -16.88 1.65
N GLN A 312 13.71 -16.31 0.77
CA GLN A 312 14.02 -15.04 0.12
C GLN A 312 14.03 -13.87 1.10
N ALA A 313 13.05 -13.80 2.00
CA ALA A 313 12.98 -12.77 3.04
C ALA A 313 14.16 -12.88 4.03
N ASP A 314 14.49 -14.08 4.50
CA ASP A 314 15.64 -14.34 5.38
C ASP A 314 16.98 -13.98 4.71
N ALA A 315 17.05 -14.07 3.38
CA ALA A 315 18.22 -13.69 2.59
C ALA A 315 18.29 -12.18 2.25
N GLY A 316 17.38 -11.35 2.79
CA GLY A 316 17.33 -9.92 2.49
C GLY A 316 16.88 -9.57 1.08
N ARG A 317 16.21 -10.49 0.39
CA ARG A 317 15.73 -10.36 -1.00
C ARG A 317 14.27 -10.83 -1.11
N PRO A 318 13.29 -10.06 -0.61
CA PRO A 318 11.89 -10.44 -0.61
C PRO A 318 11.37 -10.85 -2.00
N THR A 319 10.30 -11.61 -2.03
CA THR A 319 9.77 -12.27 -3.24
C THR A 319 9.57 -11.33 -4.43
N VAL A 320 9.05 -10.12 -4.19
CA VAL A 320 8.82 -9.15 -5.27
C VAL A 320 10.11 -8.71 -5.96
N VAL A 321 11.25 -8.80 -5.26
CA VAL A 321 12.59 -8.49 -5.81
C VAL A 321 13.28 -9.74 -6.37
N SER A 322 13.17 -10.87 -5.66
CA SER A 322 13.86 -12.12 -6.04
C SER A 322 13.26 -12.74 -7.29
N ASP A 323 11.95 -12.65 -7.46
CA ASP A 323 11.22 -13.25 -8.59
C ASP A 323 10.12 -12.29 -9.04
N PRO A 324 10.47 -11.15 -9.65
CA PRO A 324 9.53 -10.07 -9.95
C PRO A 324 8.43 -10.46 -10.95
N ASP A 325 8.65 -11.45 -11.78
CA ASP A 325 7.70 -11.93 -12.78
C ASP A 325 7.01 -13.23 -12.37
N GLY A 326 7.34 -13.76 -11.18
CA GLY A 326 6.75 -14.97 -10.64
C GLY A 326 5.30 -14.77 -10.17
N GLU A 327 4.58 -15.88 -10.05
CA GLU A 327 3.18 -15.90 -9.65
C GLU A 327 2.97 -15.24 -8.29
N ILE A 328 3.82 -15.54 -7.30
CA ILE A 328 3.69 -15.00 -5.94
C ILE A 328 3.93 -13.49 -5.93
N ALA A 329 4.92 -12.99 -6.69
CA ALA A 329 5.13 -11.55 -6.86
C ALA A 329 3.92 -10.88 -7.53
N GLY A 330 3.28 -11.57 -8.48
CA GLY A 330 2.02 -11.16 -9.10
C GLY A 330 0.88 -10.98 -8.09
N LEU A 331 0.75 -11.90 -7.12
CA LEU A 331 -0.22 -11.79 -6.02
C LEU A 331 0.05 -10.55 -5.14
N TYR A 332 1.30 -10.32 -4.73
CA TYR A 332 1.65 -9.12 -3.97
C TYR A 332 1.39 -7.83 -4.74
N LYS A 333 1.73 -7.78 -6.05
CA LYS A 333 1.42 -6.63 -6.91
C LYS A 333 -0.10 -6.42 -7.03
N SER A 334 -0.89 -7.48 -7.09
CA SER A 334 -2.35 -7.40 -7.10
C SER A 334 -2.88 -6.79 -5.81
N VAL A 335 -2.44 -7.29 -4.65
CA VAL A 335 -2.80 -6.73 -3.33
C VAL A 335 -2.40 -5.25 -3.25
N ALA A 336 -1.19 -4.91 -3.70
CA ALA A 336 -0.69 -3.54 -3.69
C ALA A 336 -1.57 -2.58 -4.53
N ARG A 337 -1.96 -2.98 -5.73
CA ARG A 337 -2.88 -2.20 -6.56
C ARG A 337 -4.25 -2.04 -5.91
N GLN A 338 -4.80 -3.11 -5.31
CA GLN A 338 -6.08 -3.02 -4.58
C GLN A 338 -6.00 -2.05 -3.40
N VAL A 339 -4.95 -2.10 -2.58
CA VAL A 339 -4.70 -1.14 -1.50
C VAL A 339 -4.66 0.30 -2.04
N ALA A 340 -3.89 0.53 -3.10
CA ALA A 340 -3.76 1.86 -3.70
C ALA A 340 -5.07 2.37 -4.31
N VAL A 341 -5.86 1.50 -4.95
CA VAL A 341 -7.20 1.82 -5.47
C VAL A 341 -8.15 2.22 -4.35
N LYS A 342 -8.16 1.46 -3.22
CA LYS A 342 -9.00 1.81 -2.07
C LYS A 342 -8.64 3.18 -1.48
N ILE A 343 -7.37 3.53 -1.46
CA ILE A 343 -6.91 4.86 -1.07
C ILE A 343 -7.37 5.91 -2.08
N ALA A 344 -7.19 5.68 -3.39
CA ALA A 344 -7.56 6.61 -4.45
C ALA A 344 -9.08 6.92 -4.50
N GLN A 345 -9.92 6.01 -4.00
CA GLN A 345 -11.37 6.19 -3.90
C GLN A 345 -11.81 6.99 -2.67
N ARG A 346 -10.91 7.31 -1.75
CA ARG A 346 -11.23 8.06 -0.53
C ARG A 346 -11.32 9.57 -0.79
N ALA A 347 -11.84 10.29 0.21
CA ALA A 347 -11.86 11.74 0.19
C ALA A 347 -10.43 12.31 0.09
N LYS A 348 -10.25 13.28 -0.79
CA LYS A 348 -8.96 13.97 -0.96
C LYS A 348 -8.66 14.83 0.26
N ASP A 349 -7.37 14.95 0.58
CA ASP A 349 -6.92 15.94 1.54
C ASP A 349 -6.80 17.31 0.87
N PHE A 350 -7.53 18.29 1.40
CA PHE A 350 -7.48 19.69 0.96
C PHE A 350 -6.84 20.61 2.01
N SER A 351 -6.27 20.07 3.09
CA SER A 351 -5.71 20.87 4.20
C SER A 351 -4.63 21.84 3.75
N SER A 352 -3.81 21.48 2.76
CA SER A 352 -2.78 22.35 2.19
C SER A 352 -3.32 23.53 1.36
N LYS A 353 -4.62 23.51 0.99
CA LYS A 353 -5.26 24.57 0.19
C LYS A 353 -5.93 25.64 1.03
N PHE A 354 -6.13 25.40 2.31
CA PHE A 354 -6.73 26.36 3.22
C PHE A 354 -5.69 26.81 4.24
N PRO A 355 -5.34 28.13 4.29
CA PRO A 355 -4.44 28.63 5.31
C PRO A 355 -5.06 28.44 6.69
N THR A 356 -4.25 28.00 7.64
CA THR A 356 -4.68 27.89 9.05
C THR A 356 -4.93 29.31 9.56
N ILE A 357 -6.17 29.63 9.91
CA ILE A 357 -6.51 30.91 10.55
C ILE A 357 -6.05 30.79 12.00
N SER A 358 -4.90 31.39 12.34
CA SER A 358 -4.47 31.57 13.72
C SER A 358 -5.13 32.84 14.27
N ILE A 359 -6.04 32.67 15.23
CA ILE A 359 -6.55 33.79 16.00
C ILE A 359 -5.52 34.13 17.07
N SER A 360 -4.68 35.15 16.86
CA SER A 360 -3.84 35.69 17.92
C SER A 360 -4.73 36.43 18.91
N LYS A 361 -4.83 35.93 20.12
CA LYS A 361 -5.37 36.77 21.22
C LYS A 361 -4.29 37.79 21.57
N ASN A 362 -4.40 38.98 20.99
CA ASN A 362 -3.72 40.15 21.53
C ASN A 362 -4.55 40.62 22.75
N THR A 363 -4.03 40.45 23.89
CA THR A 363 -4.29 41.25 25.10
C THR A 363 -2.98 41.80 25.58
#